data_32e35c235809d1094b1e57e2ca92a614
#
_entry.id   32e35c235809d1094b1e57e2ca92a614
#
_cell.length_a   1.000
_cell.length_b   1.000
_cell.length_c   1.000
_cell.angle_alpha   90.00
_cell.angle_beta   90.00
_cell.angle_gamma   90.00
#
_symmetry.space_group_name_H-M   'P 1'
#
loop_
_entity.id
_entity.type
_entity.pdbx_description
1 polymer ?
#
loop_
_entity_poly.entity_id
_entity_poly.type
_entity_poly.pdbx_seq_one_letter_code
_entity_poly.pdbx_strand_id
1 'polypeptide(L)'
;EILSGLVGSEMCIRDRANDVSAYIPTNVISITDGQIFLESDLFYQGIRPAVNVGISVSRVGSSAQTKAMKKVAGTIKGELAQYREMAAFAKFGSDLDASTQKLLARGARLTELLKQPQYSPLAMEEQVVSVYAGTRGYIDGIAVADVGRFEKELLARVHANHAGLLEGIRTKKDLTPELEAELKDILAAFVKTFA
;
A
#
# COMPACT_ATOMS: atom_id res chain seq x y z
N GLU A 1 27.86 -18.04 -7.50
CA GLU A 1 28.20 -16.67 -7.96
C GLU A 1 27.24 -16.16 -9.03
N ILE A 2 26.82 -16.99 -10.00
CA ILE A 2 25.85 -16.57 -11.03
C ILE A 2 24.48 -16.25 -10.40
N LEU A 3 24.06 -17.00 -9.39
CA LEU A 3 22.78 -16.75 -8.69
C LEU A 3 22.85 -15.50 -7.80
N SER A 4 23.99 -15.15 -7.23
CA SER A 4 24.12 -13.93 -6.45
C SER A 4 24.03 -12.66 -7.30
N GLY A 5 24.44 -12.74 -8.57
CA GLY A 5 24.28 -11.63 -9.52
C GLY A 5 22.85 -11.43 -10.03
N LEU A 6 21.96 -12.43 -9.87
CA LEU A 6 20.55 -12.34 -10.25
C LEU A 6 19.64 -11.96 -9.07
N VAL A 7 20.14 -12.03 -7.84
CA VAL A 7 19.40 -11.61 -6.65
C VAL A 7 19.23 -10.08 -6.69
N GLY A 8 17.97 -9.63 -6.77
CA GLY A 8 17.63 -8.23 -6.89
C GLY A 8 17.66 -7.66 -8.32
N SER A 9 17.87 -8.51 -9.34
CA SER A 9 17.69 -8.04 -10.72
C SER A 9 16.21 -8.05 -11.10
N GLU A 10 15.79 -7.00 -11.79
CA GLU A 10 14.43 -6.83 -12.32
C GLU A 10 14.44 -6.97 -13.83
N MET A 11 13.46 -7.68 -14.37
CA MET A 11 13.22 -7.80 -15.80
C MET A 11 11.86 -7.20 -16.14
N CYS A 12 11.85 -6.14 -16.95
CA CYS A 12 10.63 -5.57 -17.49
C CYS A 12 10.24 -6.31 -18.77
N ILE A 13 9.04 -6.88 -18.79
CA ILE A 13 8.47 -7.55 -19.96
C ILE A 13 7.25 -6.78 -20.40
N ARG A 14 7.19 -6.49 -21.69
CA ARG A 14 5.98 -5.97 -22.33
C ARG A 14 5.18 -7.15 -22.89
N ASP A 15 4.04 -7.43 -22.28
CA ASP A 15 3.04 -8.31 -22.86
C ASP A 15 2.30 -7.60 -24.01
N ARG A 16 1.73 -8.39 -24.91
CA ARG A 16 0.84 -7.86 -25.94
C ARG A 16 -0.59 -8.01 -25.46
N ALA A 17 -1.35 -6.93 -25.50
CA ALA A 17 -2.78 -6.89 -25.17
C ALA A 17 -3.12 -7.39 -23.73
N ASN A 18 -2.24 -7.20 -22.77
CA ASN A 18 -2.38 -7.70 -21.38
C ASN A 18 -2.53 -9.23 -21.29
N ASP A 19 -1.98 -9.96 -22.26
CA ASP A 19 -1.99 -11.44 -22.26
C ASP A 19 -0.82 -11.99 -21.44
N VAL A 20 -1.05 -12.17 -20.15
CA VAL A 20 -0.07 -12.77 -19.22
C VAL A 20 0.08 -14.29 -19.41
N SER A 21 -0.82 -14.93 -20.15
CA SER A 21 -0.78 -16.36 -20.45
C SER A 21 0.08 -16.71 -21.68
N ALA A 22 0.57 -15.71 -22.41
CA ALA A 22 1.47 -15.88 -23.52
C ALA A 22 2.79 -16.57 -23.09
N TYR A 23 3.47 -17.18 -24.05
CA TYR A 23 4.66 -18.02 -23.83
C TYR A 23 5.77 -17.29 -23.04
N ILE A 24 6.12 -16.07 -23.43
CA ILE A 24 7.20 -15.31 -22.77
C ILE A 24 6.82 -14.92 -21.33
N PRO A 25 5.67 -14.26 -21.05
CA PRO A 25 5.26 -13.96 -19.69
C PRO A 25 5.20 -15.20 -18.79
N THR A 26 4.61 -16.30 -19.28
CA THR A 26 4.48 -17.54 -18.50
C THR A 26 5.84 -18.13 -18.11
N ASN A 27 6.81 -18.17 -19.04
CA ASN A 27 8.15 -18.66 -18.75
C ASN A 27 8.86 -17.79 -17.71
N VAL A 28 8.76 -16.46 -17.85
CA VAL A 28 9.43 -15.55 -16.91
C VAL A 28 8.81 -15.66 -15.53
N ILE A 29 7.48 -15.73 -15.40
CA ILE A 29 6.79 -15.95 -14.11
C ILE A 29 7.27 -17.26 -13.45
N SER A 30 7.53 -18.31 -14.26
CA SER A 30 7.96 -19.60 -13.73
C SER A 30 9.38 -19.60 -13.16
N ILE A 31 10.28 -18.78 -13.70
CA ILE A 31 11.71 -18.74 -13.33
C ILE A 31 12.06 -17.63 -12.32
N THR A 32 11.15 -16.66 -12.10
CA THR A 32 11.37 -15.55 -11.16
C THR A 32 10.73 -15.81 -9.81
N ASP A 33 11.19 -15.10 -8.77
CA ASP A 33 10.66 -15.21 -7.40
C ASP A 33 9.42 -14.36 -7.14
N GLY A 34 8.82 -13.85 -8.17
CA GLY A 34 7.60 -13.06 -8.10
C GLY A 34 7.43 -12.16 -9.31
N GLN A 35 6.28 -11.52 -9.36
CA GLN A 35 5.93 -10.61 -10.44
C GLN A 35 5.09 -9.45 -9.94
N ILE A 36 5.27 -8.30 -10.55
CA ILE A 36 4.43 -7.12 -10.38
C ILE A 36 3.71 -6.88 -11.69
N PHE A 37 2.38 -6.96 -11.69
CA PHE A 37 1.54 -6.68 -12.85
C PHE A 37 1.15 -5.21 -12.87
N LEU A 38 1.43 -4.55 -13.99
CA LEU A 38 0.97 -3.19 -14.28
C LEU A 38 -0.15 -3.26 -15.32
N GLU A 39 -1.28 -2.66 -15.04
CA GLU A 39 -2.46 -2.67 -15.91
C GLU A 39 -2.76 -1.29 -16.46
N SER A 40 -2.99 -1.21 -17.77
CA SER A 40 -3.34 0.03 -18.46
C SER A 40 -4.64 0.64 -17.92
N ASP A 41 -5.62 -0.19 -17.59
CA ASP A 41 -6.91 0.26 -17.08
C ASP A 41 -6.79 0.95 -15.72
N LEU A 42 -5.93 0.44 -14.84
CA LEU A 42 -5.63 1.10 -13.57
C LEU A 42 -4.92 2.44 -13.78
N PHE A 43 -4.00 2.49 -14.76
CA PHE A 43 -3.30 3.71 -15.11
C PHE A 43 -4.27 4.80 -15.61
N TYR A 44 -5.20 4.45 -16.48
CA TYR A 44 -6.21 5.38 -16.99
C TYR A 44 -7.24 5.80 -15.92
N GLN A 45 -7.47 4.97 -14.91
CA GLN A 45 -8.25 5.34 -13.72
C GLN A 45 -7.50 6.25 -12.74
N GLY A 46 -6.25 6.64 -13.05
CA GLY A 46 -5.43 7.49 -12.20
C GLY A 46 -4.79 6.76 -11.01
N ILE A 47 -4.80 5.42 -11.00
CA ILE A 47 -4.10 4.61 -9.99
C ILE A 47 -2.65 4.50 -10.44
N ARG A 48 -1.74 5.16 -9.72
CA ARG A 48 -0.31 5.22 -10.03
C ARG A 48 0.52 5.01 -8.77
N PRO A 49 1.38 3.98 -8.72
CA PRO A 49 1.66 3.00 -9.77
C PRO A 49 0.44 2.11 -10.08
N ALA A 50 0.30 1.72 -11.35
CA ALA A 50 -0.84 0.96 -11.86
C ALA A 50 -0.73 -0.54 -11.53
N VAL A 51 -0.39 -0.86 -10.29
CA VAL A 51 -0.12 -2.23 -9.83
C VAL A 51 -1.42 -2.96 -9.54
N ASN A 52 -1.63 -4.10 -10.20
CA ASN A 52 -2.68 -5.01 -9.80
C ASN A 52 -2.20 -5.89 -8.63
N VAL A 53 -2.60 -5.50 -7.42
CA VAL A 53 -2.21 -6.20 -6.18
C VAL A 53 -2.77 -7.63 -6.11
N GLY A 54 -3.87 -7.92 -6.80
CA GLY A 54 -4.53 -9.23 -6.78
C GLY A 54 -3.68 -10.32 -7.42
N ILE A 55 -3.14 -10.04 -8.59
CA ILE A 55 -2.34 -10.99 -9.39
C ILE A 55 -0.83 -10.80 -9.24
N SER A 56 -0.40 -9.74 -8.57
CA SER A 56 1.01 -9.57 -8.21
C SER A 56 1.37 -10.48 -7.04
N VAL A 57 2.49 -11.17 -7.16
CA VAL A 57 2.93 -12.19 -6.19
C VAL A 57 4.41 -12.03 -5.87
N SER A 58 4.76 -12.21 -4.61
CA SER A 58 6.14 -12.41 -4.15
C SER A 58 6.25 -13.80 -3.52
N ARG A 59 7.17 -14.64 -4.00
CA ARG A 59 7.41 -15.96 -3.40
C ARG A 59 8.12 -15.85 -2.05
N VAL A 60 8.96 -14.84 -1.87
CA VAL A 60 9.58 -14.53 -0.58
C VAL A 60 8.54 -13.99 0.41
N GLY A 61 7.57 -13.25 -0.10
CA GLY A 61 6.43 -12.74 0.66
C GLY A 61 6.86 -11.87 1.84
N SER A 62 6.16 -12.07 2.95
CA SER A 62 6.41 -11.28 4.17
C SER A 62 7.78 -11.53 4.82
N SER A 63 8.52 -12.57 4.40
CA SER A 63 9.86 -12.82 4.94
C SER A 63 10.88 -11.74 4.54
N ALA A 64 10.64 -11.02 3.42
CA ALA A 64 11.45 -9.88 3.00
C ALA A 64 11.12 -8.58 3.75
N GLN A 65 9.99 -8.52 4.46
CA GLN A 65 9.55 -7.32 5.16
C GLN A 65 10.21 -7.21 6.54
N THR A 66 10.47 -5.96 6.97
CA THR A 66 10.80 -5.70 8.38
C THR A 66 9.62 -6.07 9.28
N LYS A 67 9.88 -6.34 10.56
CA LYS A 67 8.82 -6.64 11.53
C LYS A 67 7.79 -5.49 11.61
N ALA A 68 8.27 -4.24 11.56
CA ALA A 68 7.39 -3.06 11.55
C ALA A 68 6.42 -3.10 10.35
N MET A 69 6.93 -3.29 9.13
CA MET A 69 6.10 -3.34 7.93
C MET A 69 5.12 -4.51 7.97
N LYS A 70 5.57 -5.68 8.43
CA LYS A 70 4.72 -6.86 8.55
C LYS A 70 3.52 -6.64 9.48
N LYS A 71 3.73 -5.90 10.61
CA LYS A 71 2.66 -5.57 11.56
C LYS A 71 1.60 -4.64 10.96
N VAL A 72 2.00 -3.71 10.09
CA VAL A 72 1.09 -2.68 9.57
C VAL A 72 0.45 -3.06 8.24
N ALA A 73 1.17 -3.76 7.36
CA ALA A 73 0.72 -4.08 6.01
C ALA A 73 -0.01 -5.44 5.88
N GLY A 74 -0.06 -6.24 6.95
CA GLY A 74 -0.53 -7.62 6.88
C GLY A 74 -1.97 -7.79 6.36
N THR A 75 -2.85 -6.84 6.64
CA THR A 75 -4.27 -6.89 6.25
C THR A 75 -4.58 -6.20 4.93
N ILE A 76 -3.72 -5.30 4.47
CA ILE A 76 -4.02 -4.37 3.37
C ILE A 76 -4.38 -5.10 2.06
N LYS A 77 -3.68 -6.20 1.74
CA LYS A 77 -3.96 -6.99 0.53
C LYS A 77 -5.36 -7.59 0.57
N GLY A 78 -5.76 -8.12 1.72
CA GLY A 78 -7.11 -8.68 1.92
C GLY A 78 -8.20 -7.60 1.84
N GLU A 79 -7.99 -6.46 2.48
CA GLU A 79 -8.91 -5.33 2.45
C GLU A 79 -9.10 -4.80 1.02
N LEU A 80 -8.01 -4.66 0.24
CA LEU A 80 -8.09 -4.24 -1.16
C LEU A 80 -8.72 -5.29 -2.08
N ALA A 81 -8.54 -6.59 -1.80
CA ALA A 81 -9.21 -7.65 -2.56
C ALA A 81 -10.72 -7.60 -2.33
N GLN A 82 -11.18 -7.52 -1.07
CA GLN A 82 -12.59 -7.36 -0.73
C GLN A 82 -13.20 -6.08 -1.34
N TYR A 83 -12.46 -4.97 -1.27
CA TYR A 83 -12.89 -3.73 -1.90
C TYR A 83 -13.15 -3.89 -3.40
N ARG A 84 -12.22 -4.52 -4.13
CA ARG A 84 -12.35 -4.72 -5.58
C ARG A 84 -13.55 -5.59 -5.94
N GLU A 85 -13.75 -6.67 -5.18
CA GLU A 85 -14.88 -7.56 -5.35
C GLU A 85 -16.21 -6.81 -5.12
N MET A 86 -16.34 -6.12 -4.00
CA MET A 86 -17.55 -5.36 -3.69
C MET A 86 -17.77 -4.17 -4.63
N ALA A 87 -16.70 -3.50 -5.08
CA ALA A 87 -16.80 -2.41 -6.05
C ALA A 87 -17.31 -2.89 -7.42
N ALA A 88 -17.00 -4.13 -7.82
CA ALA A 88 -17.56 -4.72 -9.01
C ALA A 88 -19.06 -4.98 -8.87
N PHE A 89 -19.51 -5.51 -7.72
CA PHE A 89 -20.93 -5.70 -7.42
C PHE A 89 -21.71 -4.39 -7.28
N ALA A 90 -21.11 -3.37 -6.66
CA ALA A 90 -21.74 -2.06 -6.44
C ALA A 90 -22.13 -1.36 -7.73
N LYS A 91 -21.52 -1.69 -8.87
CA LYS A 91 -21.92 -1.16 -10.19
C LYS A 91 -23.29 -1.67 -10.66
N PHE A 92 -23.77 -2.78 -10.11
CA PHE A 92 -24.98 -3.45 -10.55
C PHE A 92 -26.12 -3.39 -9.52
N GLY A 93 -25.85 -2.95 -8.27
CA GLY A 93 -26.82 -2.90 -7.18
C GLY A 93 -27.07 -1.50 -6.67
N SER A 94 -28.34 -1.13 -6.47
CA SER A 94 -28.75 0.18 -5.98
C SER A 94 -28.78 0.28 -4.45
N ASP A 95 -28.97 -0.82 -3.74
CA ASP A 95 -29.14 -0.84 -2.29
C ASP A 95 -27.98 -1.64 -1.63
N LEU A 96 -26.96 -0.91 -1.19
CA LEU A 96 -25.88 -1.50 -0.43
C LEU A 96 -26.13 -1.32 1.07
N ASP A 97 -25.93 -2.39 1.82
CA ASP A 97 -25.98 -2.34 3.28
C ASP A 97 -24.86 -1.45 3.85
N ALA A 98 -25.06 -0.98 5.10
CA ALA A 98 -24.12 -0.05 5.74
C ALA A 98 -22.71 -0.63 5.93
N SER A 99 -22.57 -1.95 6.05
CA SER A 99 -21.27 -2.62 6.18
C SER A 99 -20.50 -2.58 4.86
N THR A 100 -21.18 -2.87 3.76
CA THR A 100 -20.60 -2.81 2.41
C THR A 100 -20.23 -1.39 2.03
N GLN A 101 -21.06 -0.39 2.39
CA GLN A 101 -20.73 1.02 2.17
C GLN A 101 -19.45 1.43 2.92
N LYS A 102 -19.28 1.02 4.18
CA LYS A 102 -18.05 1.27 4.96
C LYS A 102 -16.82 0.61 4.33
N LEU A 103 -16.97 -0.64 3.89
CA LEU A 103 -15.87 -1.36 3.21
C LEU A 103 -15.45 -0.65 1.92
N LEU A 104 -16.41 -0.23 1.11
CA LEU A 104 -16.13 0.51 -0.11
C LEU A 104 -15.47 1.87 0.16
N ALA A 105 -15.97 2.61 1.15
CA ALA A 105 -15.41 3.89 1.55
C ALA A 105 -13.98 3.76 2.07
N ARG A 106 -13.69 2.72 2.87
CA ARG A 106 -12.37 2.41 3.38
C ARG A 106 -11.41 1.97 2.26
N GLY A 107 -11.85 1.04 1.40
CA GLY A 107 -11.03 0.56 0.28
C GLY A 107 -10.67 1.66 -0.73
N ALA A 108 -11.58 2.60 -0.98
CA ALA A 108 -11.30 3.77 -1.81
C ALA A 108 -10.19 4.65 -1.21
N ARG A 109 -10.24 4.90 0.11
CA ARG A 109 -9.20 5.66 0.82
C ARG A 109 -7.85 4.93 0.85
N LEU A 110 -7.85 3.62 1.09
CA LEU A 110 -6.62 2.82 1.03
C LEU A 110 -6.02 2.83 -0.38
N THR A 111 -6.85 2.76 -1.41
CA THR A 111 -6.38 2.86 -2.80
C THR A 111 -5.77 4.23 -3.08
N GLU A 112 -6.37 5.30 -2.57
CA GLU A 112 -5.83 6.66 -2.71
C GLU A 112 -4.51 6.84 -1.96
N LEU A 113 -4.41 6.31 -0.73
CA LEU A 113 -3.21 6.34 0.10
C LEU A 113 -2.02 5.64 -0.56
N LEU A 114 -2.27 4.60 -1.36
CA LEU A 114 -1.22 3.85 -2.06
C LEU A 114 -0.78 4.49 -3.38
N LYS A 115 -1.40 5.59 -3.80
CA LYS A 115 -0.92 6.34 -4.96
C LYS A 115 0.38 7.05 -4.62
N GLN A 116 1.29 7.07 -5.56
CA GLN A 116 2.64 7.59 -5.36
C GLN A 116 3.08 8.41 -6.56
N PRO A 117 3.65 9.60 -6.36
CA PRO A 117 4.27 10.37 -7.44
C PRO A 117 5.44 9.61 -8.05
N GLN A 118 5.70 9.87 -9.33
CA GLN A 118 6.84 9.27 -10.01
C GLN A 118 8.15 9.76 -9.39
N TYR A 119 9.12 8.87 -9.21
CA TYR A 119 10.44 9.15 -8.63
C TYR A 119 10.42 9.72 -7.20
N SER A 120 9.37 9.42 -6.44
CA SER A 120 9.24 9.90 -5.06
C SER A 120 9.03 8.72 -4.09
N PRO A 121 10.03 7.83 -3.91
CA PRO A 121 9.91 6.72 -2.98
C PRO A 121 9.90 7.23 -1.54
N LEU A 122 9.07 6.64 -0.71
CA LEU A 122 9.08 6.86 0.74
C LEU A 122 10.08 5.93 1.43
N ALA A 123 10.75 6.40 2.47
CA ALA A 123 11.56 5.55 3.33
C ALA A 123 10.69 4.52 4.07
N MET A 124 11.27 3.39 4.49
CA MET A 124 10.52 2.29 5.12
C MET A 124 9.74 2.75 6.36
N GLU A 125 10.36 3.56 7.21
CA GLU A 125 9.73 4.12 8.40
C GLU A 125 8.58 5.07 8.09
N GLU A 126 8.66 5.84 7.00
CA GLU A 126 7.58 6.70 6.51
C GLU A 126 6.41 5.86 5.99
N GLN A 127 6.72 4.80 5.23
CA GLN A 127 5.71 3.86 4.75
C GLN A 127 4.99 3.18 5.93
N VAL A 128 5.70 2.83 7.00
CA VAL A 128 5.10 2.26 8.22
C VAL A 128 4.10 3.22 8.83
N VAL A 129 4.44 4.50 8.96
CA VAL A 129 3.55 5.55 9.51
C VAL A 129 2.31 5.72 8.62
N SER A 130 2.49 5.88 7.32
CA SER A 130 1.41 6.06 6.33
C SER A 130 0.47 4.85 6.31
N VAL A 131 1.01 3.64 6.14
CA VAL A 131 0.21 2.41 6.10
C VAL A 131 -0.49 2.15 7.44
N TYR A 132 0.16 2.45 8.57
CA TYR A 132 -0.48 2.35 9.89
C TYR A 132 -1.70 3.28 9.99
N ALA A 133 -1.57 4.53 9.56
CA ALA A 133 -2.70 5.48 9.55
C ALA A 133 -3.88 4.94 8.72
N GLY A 134 -3.60 4.35 7.55
CA GLY A 134 -4.61 3.74 6.69
C GLY A 134 -5.27 2.51 7.32
N THR A 135 -4.47 1.54 7.73
CA THR A 135 -4.98 0.24 8.20
C THR A 135 -5.64 0.32 9.58
N ARG A 136 -5.30 1.31 10.40
CA ARG A 136 -5.90 1.52 11.73
C ARG A 136 -7.09 2.48 11.72
N GLY A 137 -7.54 2.94 10.56
CA GLY A 137 -8.79 3.71 10.41
C GLY A 137 -8.67 5.21 10.67
N TYR A 138 -7.46 5.76 10.82
CA TYR A 138 -7.28 7.21 11.05
C TYR A 138 -7.71 8.06 9.84
N ILE A 139 -7.78 7.46 8.65
CA ILE A 139 -8.24 8.13 7.43
C ILE A 139 -9.73 7.91 7.14
N ASP A 140 -10.46 7.13 7.94
CA ASP A 140 -11.84 6.76 7.63
C ASP A 140 -12.80 7.97 7.60
N GLY A 141 -12.48 9.05 8.33
CA GLY A 141 -13.21 10.31 8.33
C GLY A 141 -12.74 11.31 7.26
N ILE A 142 -11.65 11.04 6.55
CA ILE A 142 -11.05 11.96 5.58
C ILE A 142 -11.74 11.77 4.22
N ALA A 143 -12.00 12.86 3.49
CA ALA A 143 -12.47 12.76 2.12
C ALA A 143 -11.42 12.09 1.23
N VAL A 144 -11.84 11.26 0.27
CA VAL A 144 -10.90 10.52 -0.60
C VAL A 144 -9.92 11.47 -1.30
N ALA A 145 -10.41 12.62 -1.77
CA ALA A 145 -9.57 13.62 -2.44
C ALA A 145 -8.48 14.23 -1.54
N ASP A 146 -8.68 14.21 -0.22
CA ASP A 146 -7.75 14.80 0.77
C ASP A 146 -6.76 13.80 1.35
N VAL A 147 -6.89 12.50 1.04
CA VAL A 147 -6.01 11.46 1.60
C VAL A 147 -4.54 11.70 1.28
N GLY A 148 -4.23 12.10 0.04
CA GLY A 148 -2.85 12.42 -0.36
C GLY A 148 -2.30 13.66 0.37
N ARG A 149 -3.15 14.68 0.60
CA ARG A 149 -2.79 15.86 1.42
C ARG A 149 -2.55 15.47 2.86
N PHE A 150 -3.43 14.64 3.42
CA PHE A 150 -3.30 14.11 4.77
C PHE A 150 -1.97 13.39 4.97
N GLU A 151 -1.61 12.45 4.08
CA GLU A 151 -0.34 11.73 4.13
C GLU A 151 0.86 12.69 4.11
N LYS A 152 0.89 13.61 3.15
CA LYS A 152 1.98 14.58 3.01
C LYS A 152 2.16 15.45 4.26
N GLU A 153 1.07 16.00 4.80
CA GLU A 153 1.12 16.85 6.00
C GLU A 153 1.46 16.04 7.25
N LEU A 154 0.95 14.80 7.38
CA LEU A 154 1.32 13.88 8.46
C LEU A 154 2.83 13.61 8.47
N LEU A 155 3.38 13.20 7.33
CA LEU A 155 4.81 12.90 7.22
C LEU A 155 5.66 14.14 7.49
N ALA A 156 5.28 15.30 6.97
CA ALA A 156 5.97 16.56 7.25
C ALA A 156 5.97 16.89 8.76
N ARG A 157 4.83 16.70 9.45
CA ARG A 157 4.73 16.92 10.89
C ARG A 157 5.58 15.92 11.68
N VAL A 158 5.58 14.66 11.30
CA VAL A 158 6.39 13.63 11.97
C VAL A 158 7.88 13.92 11.79
N HIS A 159 8.33 14.34 10.62
CA HIS A 159 9.71 14.77 10.38
C HIS A 159 10.10 15.98 11.24
N ALA A 160 9.24 16.99 11.33
CA ALA A 160 9.54 18.22 12.05
C ALA A 160 9.57 18.05 13.57
N ASN A 161 8.63 17.25 14.13
CA ASN A 161 8.39 17.24 15.58
C ASN A 161 8.66 15.89 16.24
N HIS A 162 8.74 14.80 15.46
CA HIS A 162 8.82 13.42 15.97
C HIS A 162 9.87 12.59 15.22
N ALA A 163 10.98 13.21 14.84
CA ALA A 163 12.08 12.54 14.14
C ALA A 163 12.61 11.30 14.90
N GLY A 164 12.53 11.32 16.23
CA GLY A 164 12.89 10.20 17.10
C GLY A 164 12.05 8.94 16.85
N LEU A 165 10.75 9.09 16.52
CA LEU A 165 9.89 7.97 16.16
C LEU A 165 10.39 7.28 14.88
N LEU A 166 10.67 8.06 13.82
CA LEU A 166 11.18 7.53 12.56
C LEU A 166 12.52 6.83 12.75
N GLU A 167 13.44 7.45 13.49
CA GLU A 167 14.74 6.83 13.79
C GLU A 167 14.60 5.55 14.62
N GLY A 168 13.67 5.52 15.57
CA GLY A 168 13.35 4.34 16.37
C GLY A 168 12.84 3.16 15.48
N ILE A 169 11.94 3.45 14.55
CA ILE A 169 11.43 2.44 13.60
C ILE A 169 12.55 1.96 12.66
N ARG A 170 13.34 2.88 12.13
CA ARG A 170 14.46 2.61 11.21
C ARG A 170 15.49 1.68 11.86
N THR A 171 15.91 2.01 13.09
CA THR A 171 16.97 1.30 13.80
C THR A 171 16.50 -0.06 14.30
N LYS A 172 15.33 -0.10 14.95
CA LYS A 172 14.79 -1.36 15.52
C LYS A 172 14.20 -2.27 14.45
N LYS A 173 13.84 -1.75 13.28
CA LYS A 173 13.12 -2.45 12.20
C LYS A 173 11.84 -3.13 12.70
N ASP A 174 11.33 -2.65 13.84
CA ASP A 174 10.14 -3.16 14.51
C ASP A 174 9.30 -1.99 15.03
N LEU A 175 8.00 -2.18 15.14
CA LEU A 175 7.08 -1.30 15.83
C LEU A 175 6.87 -1.86 17.23
N THR A 176 7.71 -1.41 18.18
CA THR A 176 7.60 -1.82 19.60
C THR A 176 6.35 -1.21 20.22
N PRO A 177 5.83 -1.76 21.34
CA PRO A 177 4.66 -1.20 22.01
C PRO A 177 4.78 0.28 22.35
N GLU A 178 5.99 0.74 22.72
CA GLU A 178 6.27 2.14 23.05
C GLU A 178 6.17 3.03 21.80
N LEU A 179 6.82 2.62 20.68
CA LEU A 179 6.75 3.34 19.41
C LEU A 179 5.33 3.34 18.84
N GLU A 180 4.60 2.24 19.02
CA GLU A 180 3.20 2.16 18.59
C GLU A 180 2.31 3.09 19.41
N ALA A 181 2.52 3.20 20.73
CA ALA A 181 1.78 4.12 21.59
C ALA A 181 2.05 5.58 21.18
N GLU A 182 3.32 5.95 20.99
CA GLU A 182 3.71 7.27 20.51
C GLU A 182 3.07 7.59 19.14
N LEU A 183 3.11 6.65 18.20
CA LEU A 183 2.48 6.81 16.88
C LEU A 183 0.97 7.02 16.97
N LYS A 184 0.28 6.28 17.86
CA LYS A 184 -1.16 6.45 18.11
C LYS A 184 -1.49 7.86 18.61
N ASP A 185 -0.71 8.36 19.55
CA ASP A 185 -0.92 9.69 20.13
C ASP A 185 -0.70 10.78 19.07
N ILE A 186 0.35 10.66 18.26
CA ILE A 186 0.62 11.57 17.15
C ILE A 186 -0.53 11.58 16.16
N LEU A 187 -0.99 10.41 15.72
CA LEU A 187 -2.09 10.28 14.75
C LEU A 187 -3.41 10.82 15.31
N ALA A 188 -3.72 10.52 16.58
CA ALA A 188 -4.93 11.02 17.22
C ALA A 188 -4.94 12.54 17.36
N ALA A 189 -3.77 13.14 17.66
CA ALA A 189 -3.60 14.59 17.70
C ALA A 189 -3.66 15.22 16.32
N PHE A 190 -3.06 14.58 15.31
CA PHE A 190 -3.04 15.08 13.94
C PHE A 190 -4.42 15.09 13.31
N VAL A 191 -5.18 14.00 13.41
CA VAL A 191 -6.56 13.90 12.85
C VAL A 191 -7.47 15.01 13.41
N LYS A 192 -7.33 15.37 14.68
CA LYS A 192 -8.14 16.47 15.28
C LYS A 192 -7.82 17.85 14.72
N THR A 193 -6.62 18.04 14.20
CA THR A 193 -6.14 19.34 13.67
C THR A 193 -6.19 19.40 12.14
N PHE A 194 -6.38 18.27 11.48
CA PHE A 194 -6.49 18.21 10.03
C PHE A 194 -7.90 18.65 9.59
N ALA A 195 -7.99 19.73 8.82
CA ALA A 195 -9.20 20.34 8.34
C ALA A 195 -9.34 20.22 6.81
#